data_458c682f9623fd51a9e217f051fed81e
#
_entry.id   458c682f9623fd51a9e217f051fed81e
#
_cell.length_a   1.000
_cell.length_b   1.000
_cell.length_c   1.000
_cell.angle_alpha   90.00
_cell.angle_beta   90.00
_cell.angle_gamma   90.00
#
_symmetry.space_group_name_H-M   'P 1'
#
loop_
_entity.id
_entity.type
_entity.pdbx_description
1 polymer ?
#
loop_
_entity_poly.entity_id
_entity_poly.type
_entity_poly.pdbx_seq_one_letter_code
_entity_poly.pdbx_strand_id
1 'polypeptide(L)'
;MSDKDQTQVSTATDAGDAGYNKALKNRHIQMIAIGGSIGTGLFLGAGGRLAQGGPALAFAYAVCGIFAFLMVRALGELAVRRPSSGAFVSYAREFLGEKGAFITGWFFFLDWAVTVMADITAVALYMHYWNMFESVPQWVIALIALALVFVLNMMSVKAFGEAEFWFAMIKVATILIFMGVAIWAIITQAHVGEYTAGVHNISESGGWFPEGLAPVFALTLGVVFAFGGTEMVGVAAGEAKDAAKILPKAINSMVVRIFFFYVGSVVLFAFALPYTAYSKDESPFTTFFSGLGVPHAGDIIQVVVLTAALSSLNAGLYATGRTLRSMALVGEGPRYAARLNKNHVPYGGIIITASLGLLGVLLNAFVPENAFNIVMDLAGIGIAGTWAMILISHLAFLRKVKRGEEERPEFRMPGAPYTNYLALLFFAVVVASNVTSESGRWTLALFAVVVVLMVAGWYYVRGRVGNLTDEAAASLQGEETLVAGD
;
A
#
# COMPACT_ATOMS: atom_id res chain seq x y z
N MET A 1 -26.65 23.67 -1.41
CA MET A 1 -25.64 23.78 -2.48
C MET A 1 -26.35 24.20 -3.74
N SER A 2 -25.87 25.22 -4.45
CA SER A 2 -26.50 25.67 -5.71
C SER A 2 -26.21 24.66 -6.81
N ASP A 3 -27.04 24.62 -7.86
CA ASP A 3 -26.85 23.75 -9.04
C ASP A 3 -25.47 23.95 -9.69
N LYS A 4 -24.92 25.17 -9.62
CA LYS A 4 -23.55 25.49 -10.05
C LYS A 4 -22.47 24.82 -9.20
N ASP A 5 -22.67 24.69 -7.87
CA ASP A 5 -21.72 24.04 -6.98
C ASP A 5 -21.70 22.52 -7.21
N GLN A 6 -22.86 21.91 -7.50
CA GLN A 6 -22.94 20.49 -7.83
C GLN A 6 -22.28 20.16 -9.16
N THR A 7 -22.45 21.00 -10.18
CA THR A 7 -21.82 20.85 -11.50
C THR A 7 -20.30 21.03 -11.41
N GLN A 8 -19.80 22.00 -10.63
CA GLN A 8 -18.35 22.19 -10.42
C GLN A 8 -17.72 21.03 -9.65
N VAL A 9 -18.40 20.49 -8.64
CA VAL A 9 -17.91 19.30 -7.91
C VAL A 9 -17.88 18.07 -8.81
N SER A 10 -18.88 17.87 -9.67
CA SER A 10 -18.92 16.76 -10.63
C SER A 10 -17.77 16.87 -11.64
N THR A 11 -17.58 18.01 -12.28
CA THR A 11 -16.49 18.21 -13.25
C THR A 11 -15.11 18.11 -12.62
N ALA A 12 -14.90 18.57 -11.40
CA ALA A 12 -13.62 18.44 -10.69
C ALA A 12 -13.33 16.98 -10.27
N THR A 13 -14.36 16.16 -9.98
CA THR A 13 -14.18 14.73 -9.69
C THR A 13 -13.83 13.91 -10.92
N ASP A 14 -14.31 14.30 -12.08
CA ASP A 14 -14.09 13.57 -13.33
C ASP A 14 -12.81 14.07 -14.07
N ALA A 15 -12.32 15.28 -13.77
CA ALA A 15 -11.08 15.81 -14.33
C ALA A 15 -9.86 14.90 -14.13
N GLY A 16 -9.83 14.11 -13.07
CA GLY A 16 -8.76 13.14 -12.79
C GLY A 16 -8.65 12.03 -13.83
N ASP A 17 -9.73 11.71 -14.55
CA ASP A 17 -9.81 10.65 -15.56
C ASP A 17 -9.45 11.12 -16.96
N ALA A 18 -9.49 12.41 -17.18
CA ALA A 18 -9.31 13.01 -18.50
C ALA A 18 -7.94 12.67 -19.12
N GLY A 19 -7.94 12.18 -20.35
CA GLY A 19 -6.75 11.90 -21.15
C GLY A 19 -6.04 10.58 -20.85
N TYR A 20 -6.61 9.65 -20.05
CA TYR A 20 -6.05 8.33 -19.85
C TYR A 20 -6.60 7.29 -20.84
N ASN A 21 -5.71 6.46 -21.39
CA ASN A 21 -6.10 5.28 -22.15
C ASN A 21 -6.56 4.16 -21.18
N LYS A 22 -7.83 3.73 -21.27
CA LYS A 22 -8.36 2.56 -20.52
C LYS A 22 -7.81 1.26 -21.12
N ALA A 23 -6.49 1.00 -20.95
CA ALA A 23 -5.78 -0.12 -21.57
C ALA A 23 -5.74 -1.39 -20.70
N LEU A 24 -6.17 -1.32 -19.43
CA LEU A 24 -6.14 -2.44 -18.51
C LEU A 24 -7.31 -3.39 -18.76
N LYS A 25 -7.00 -4.70 -18.87
CA LYS A 25 -8.00 -5.78 -18.97
C LYS A 25 -8.45 -6.21 -17.57
N ASN A 26 -9.63 -6.85 -17.47
CA ASN A 26 -10.15 -7.37 -16.18
C ASN A 26 -9.15 -8.24 -15.42
N ARG A 27 -8.35 -9.08 -16.12
CA ARG A 27 -7.30 -9.89 -15.49
C ARG A 27 -6.23 -9.03 -14.80
N HIS A 28 -5.85 -7.89 -15.43
CA HIS A 28 -4.86 -6.97 -14.85
C HIS A 28 -5.41 -6.33 -13.58
N ILE A 29 -6.65 -5.83 -13.61
CA ILE A 29 -7.32 -5.20 -12.46
C ILE A 29 -7.43 -6.19 -11.29
N GLN A 30 -7.84 -7.44 -11.55
CA GLN A 30 -7.94 -8.46 -10.51
C GLN A 30 -6.57 -8.79 -9.90
N MET A 31 -5.53 -8.90 -10.73
CA MET A 31 -4.18 -9.21 -10.24
C MET A 31 -3.53 -8.03 -9.54
N ILE A 32 -3.77 -6.80 -9.97
CA ILE A 32 -3.35 -5.59 -9.26
C ILE A 32 -4.01 -5.53 -7.88
N ALA A 33 -5.31 -5.85 -7.78
CA ALA A 33 -6.02 -5.88 -6.50
C ALA A 33 -5.53 -6.99 -5.55
N ILE A 34 -5.00 -8.11 -6.09
CA ILE A 34 -4.44 -9.21 -5.29
C ILE A 34 -2.97 -8.96 -4.97
N GLY A 35 -2.19 -8.65 -5.99
CA GLY A 35 -0.74 -8.54 -5.90
C GLY A 35 -0.26 -7.19 -5.33
N GLY A 36 -1.07 -6.14 -5.49
CA GLY A 36 -0.75 -4.80 -4.97
C GLY A 36 -0.70 -4.74 -3.44
N SER A 37 -1.47 -5.61 -2.76
CA SER A 37 -1.41 -5.72 -1.30
C SER A 37 -0.27 -6.61 -0.79
N ILE A 38 0.25 -7.53 -1.61
CA ILE A 38 1.35 -8.44 -1.22
C ILE A 38 2.68 -7.81 -1.66
N GLY A 39 3.34 -7.12 -0.74
CA GLY A 39 4.57 -6.38 -0.99
C GLY A 39 5.70 -6.73 0.00
N THR A 40 6.67 -5.84 0.09
CA THR A 40 7.85 -5.95 0.95
C THR A 40 7.51 -6.06 2.44
N GLY A 41 6.36 -5.55 2.86
CA GLY A 41 5.87 -5.65 4.24
C GLY A 41 5.71 -7.10 4.74
N LEU A 42 5.27 -8.04 3.88
CA LEU A 42 5.21 -9.46 4.21
C LEU A 42 6.54 -10.16 3.88
N PHE A 43 7.10 -9.91 2.70
CA PHE A 43 8.27 -10.63 2.21
C PHE A 43 9.57 -10.29 2.95
N LEU A 44 9.74 -9.08 3.46
CA LEU A 44 10.89 -8.67 4.28
C LEU A 44 10.48 -8.32 5.71
N GLY A 45 9.52 -7.41 5.84
CA GLY A 45 9.15 -6.85 7.13
C GLY A 45 8.64 -7.86 8.16
N ALA A 46 8.09 -9.00 7.73
CA ALA A 46 7.63 -10.04 8.65
C ALA A 46 8.79 -10.72 9.38
N GLY A 47 9.97 -10.91 8.75
CA GLY A 47 11.13 -11.58 9.37
C GLY A 47 11.62 -10.84 10.60
N GLY A 48 11.98 -9.58 10.45
CA GLY A 48 12.47 -8.77 11.57
C GLY A 48 11.46 -8.55 12.69
N ARG A 49 10.16 -8.49 12.35
CA ARG A 49 9.09 -8.40 13.36
C ARG A 49 8.86 -9.71 14.08
N LEU A 50 8.96 -10.83 13.38
CA LEU A 50 8.87 -12.16 13.99
C LEU A 50 10.03 -12.37 14.97
N ALA A 51 11.26 -11.96 14.59
CA ALA A 51 12.42 -11.99 15.48
C ALA A 51 12.24 -11.16 16.76
N GLN A 52 11.49 -10.04 16.71
CA GLN A 52 11.28 -9.14 17.84
C GLN A 52 10.06 -9.45 18.67
N GLY A 53 8.96 -9.89 18.07
CA GLY A 53 7.66 -10.09 18.74
C GLY A 53 7.28 -11.57 18.90
N GLY A 54 8.03 -12.47 18.31
CA GLY A 54 7.73 -13.89 18.33
C GLY A 54 6.43 -14.28 17.64
N PRO A 55 5.86 -15.43 17.98
CA PRO A 55 4.61 -15.94 17.40
C PRO A 55 3.41 -15.00 17.56
N ALA A 56 3.45 -14.09 18.56
CA ALA A 56 2.43 -13.06 18.81
C ALA A 56 2.20 -12.14 17.60
N LEU A 57 3.17 -12.03 16.69
CA LEU A 57 3.03 -11.30 15.45
C LEU A 57 1.80 -11.76 14.63
N ALA A 58 1.44 -13.04 14.68
CA ALA A 58 0.25 -13.56 14.00
C ALA A 58 -1.04 -12.87 14.47
N PHE A 59 -1.14 -12.56 15.77
CA PHE A 59 -2.28 -11.81 16.33
C PHE A 59 -2.29 -10.37 15.85
N ALA A 60 -1.12 -9.71 15.77
CA ALA A 60 -1.03 -8.37 15.20
C ALA A 60 -1.53 -8.34 13.74
N TYR A 61 -1.11 -9.31 12.92
CA TYR A 61 -1.62 -9.44 11.55
C TYR A 61 -3.12 -9.71 11.49
N ALA A 62 -3.65 -10.57 12.36
CA ALA A 62 -5.09 -10.86 12.42
C ALA A 62 -5.90 -9.60 12.78
N VAL A 63 -5.50 -8.88 13.82
CA VAL A 63 -6.17 -7.66 14.27
C VAL A 63 -6.08 -6.55 13.23
N CYS A 64 -4.89 -6.26 12.71
CA CYS A 64 -4.71 -5.28 11.63
C CYS A 64 -5.54 -5.65 10.40
N GLY A 65 -5.57 -6.94 10.03
CA GLY A 65 -6.35 -7.45 8.91
C GLY A 65 -7.85 -7.21 9.06
N ILE A 66 -8.40 -7.35 10.27
CA ILE A 66 -9.80 -7.02 10.55
C ILE A 66 -10.05 -5.52 10.30
N PHE A 67 -9.18 -4.63 10.81
CA PHE A 67 -9.36 -3.18 10.64
C PHE A 67 -9.12 -2.73 9.20
N ALA A 68 -8.15 -3.33 8.49
CA ALA A 68 -7.95 -3.12 7.06
C ALA A 68 -9.21 -3.54 6.26
N PHE A 69 -9.80 -4.69 6.58
CA PHE A 69 -11.05 -5.14 5.96
C PHE A 69 -12.20 -4.17 6.24
N LEU A 70 -12.37 -3.69 7.46
CA LEU A 70 -13.40 -2.70 7.79
C LEU A 70 -13.21 -1.41 6.99
N MET A 71 -11.98 -0.92 6.85
CA MET A 71 -11.67 0.24 6.02
C MET A 71 -12.02 0.00 4.56
N VAL A 72 -11.64 -1.15 3.99
CA VAL A 72 -11.95 -1.49 2.59
C VAL A 72 -13.46 -1.69 2.38
N ARG A 73 -14.21 -2.16 3.40
CA ARG A 73 -15.68 -2.21 3.35
C ARG A 73 -16.31 -0.82 3.30
N ALA A 74 -15.78 0.15 4.08
CA ALA A 74 -16.21 1.54 4.02
C ALA A 74 -15.94 2.16 2.64
N LEU A 75 -14.72 1.95 2.11
CA LEU A 75 -14.35 2.39 0.75
C LEU A 75 -15.24 1.74 -0.32
N GLY A 76 -15.48 0.44 -0.20
CA GLY A 76 -16.33 -0.31 -1.11
C GLY A 76 -17.79 0.14 -1.11
N GLU A 77 -18.35 0.52 0.05
CA GLU A 77 -19.69 1.10 0.15
C GLU A 77 -19.79 2.42 -0.63
N LEU A 78 -18.79 3.29 -0.50
CA LEU A 78 -18.69 4.53 -1.28
C LEU A 78 -18.52 4.28 -2.78
N ALA A 79 -17.66 3.32 -3.13
CA ALA A 79 -17.33 2.99 -4.53
C ALA A 79 -18.48 2.28 -5.27
N VAL A 80 -19.28 1.45 -4.59
CA VAL A 80 -20.49 0.83 -5.17
C VAL A 80 -21.57 1.88 -5.39
N ARG A 81 -21.70 2.87 -4.49
CA ARG A 81 -22.63 4.00 -4.67
C ARG A 81 -22.26 4.84 -5.91
N ARG A 82 -21.01 5.19 -6.05
CA ARG A 82 -20.51 6.00 -7.17
C ARG A 82 -19.06 5.61 -7.51
N PRO A 83 -18.87 4.73 -8.49
CA PRO A 83 -17.53 4.41 -8.96
C PRO A 83 -16.81 5.66 -9.47
N SER A 84 -15.56 5.86 -9.06
CA SER A 84 -14.73 6.98 -9.47
C SER A 84 -13.26 6.55 -9.51
N SER A 85 -12.51 6.94 -10.54
CA SER A 85 -11.07 6.65 -10.62
C SER A 85 -10.25 7.52 -9.68
N GLY A 86 -10.77 8.71 -9.29
CA GLY A 86 -10.23 9.49 -8.19
C GLY A 86 -10.50 8.86 -6.82
N ALA A 87 -11.27 7.74 -6.76
CA ALA A 87 -11.54 6.90 -5.59
C ALA A 87 -11.79 7.72 -4.32
N PHE A 88 -11.04 7.42 -3.27
CA PHE A 88 -11.19 8.03 -1.95
C PHE A 88 -10.91 9.54 -1.93
N VAL A 89 -10.10 10.09 -2.84
CA VAL A 89 -9.90 11.56 -2.97
C VAL A 89 -11.19 12.23 -3.47
N SER A 90 -11.86 11.61 -4.46
CA SER A 90 -13.15 12.09 -4.96
C SER A 90 -14.24 12.03 -3.89
N TYR A 91 -14.29 10.96 -3.09
CA TYR A 91 -15.25 10.85 -1.99
C TYR A 91 -14.95 11.84 -0.86
N ALA A 92 -13.66 12.09 -0.58
CA ALA A 92 -13.29 13.13 0.37
C ALA A 92 -13.74 14.52 -0.12
N ARG A 93 -13.60 14.83 -1.42
CA ARG A 93 -14.10 16.08 -2.01
C ARG A 93 -15.61 16.21 -1.86
N GLU A 94 -16.35 15.16 -2.19
CA GLU A 94 -17.82 15.15 -2.13
C GLU A 94 -18.37 15.29 -0.71
N PHE A 95 -17.75 14.66 0.27
CA PHE A 95 -18.28 14.59 1.64
C PHE A 95 -17.59 15.50 2.65
N LEU A 96 -16.33 15.89 2.41
CA LEU A 96 -15.53 16.73 3.31
C LEU A 96 -15.11 18.06 2.68
N GLY A 97 -15.39 18.25 1.37
CA GLY A 97 -14.99 19.42 0.60
C GLY A 97 -13.52 19.40 0.15
N GLU A 98 -13.08 20.47 -0.50
CA GLU A 98 -11.76 20.60 -1.12
C GLU A 98 -10.60 20.39 -0.13
N LYS A 99 -10.72 20.90 1.11
CA LYS A 99 -9.71 20.66 2.14
C LYS A 99 -9.59 19.17 2.48
N GLY A 100 -10.71 18.45 2.52
CA GLY A 100 -10.72 17.00 2.74
C GLY A 100 -10.03 16.25 1.60
N ALA A 101 -10.31 16.62 0.36
CA ALA A 101 -9.67 16.05 -0.83
C ALA A 101 -8.15 16.30 -0.83
N PHE A 102 -7.74 17.53 -0.59
CA PHE A 102 -6.34 17.91 -0.49
C PHE A 102 -5.58 17.05 0.53
N ILE A 103 -6.11 16.96 1.77
CA ILE A 103 -5.49 16.17 2.83
C ILE A 103 -5.40 14.70 2.43
N THR A 104 -6.48 14.13 1.90
CA THR A 104 -6.55 12.71 1.48
C THR A 104 -5.55 12.42 0.36
N GLY A 105 -5.50 13.28 -0.66
CA GLY A 105 -4.59 13.11 -1.79
C GLY A 105 -3.11 13.20 -1.39
N TRP A 106 -2.76 14.13 -0.51
CA TRP A 106 -1.38 14.26 -0.02
C TRP A 106 -0.98 13.13 0.94
N PHE A 107 -1.89 12.62 1.79
CA PHE A 107 -1.61 11.43 2.59
C PHE A 107 -1.30 10.23 1.70
N PHE A 108 -2.12 9.98 0.70
CA PHE A 108 -1.91 8.87 -0.23
C PHE A 108 -0.62 9.03 -1.06
N PHE A 109 -0.34 10.25 -1.54
CA PHE A 109 0.90 10.51 -2.25
C PHE A 109 2.13 10.27 -1.39
N LEU A 110 2.14 10.79 -0.16
CA LEU A 110 3.27 10.65 0.76
C LEU A 110 3.46 9.20 1.21
N ASP A 111 2.38 8.51 1.52
CA ASP A 111 2.38 7.08 1.82
C ASP A 111 3.12 6.29 0.74
N TRP A 112 2.69 6.41 -0.52
CA TRP A 112 3.33 5.70 -1.61
C TRP A 112 4.73 6.21 -1.96
N ALA A 113 5.01 7.50 -1.80
CA ALA A 113 6.36 8.04 -2.01
C ALA A 113 7.36 7.49 -0.99
N VAL A 114 6.92 7.31 0.27
CA VAL A 114 7.74 6.67 1.31
C VAL A 114 7.82 5.15 1.08
N THR A 115 6.74 4.51 0.61
CA THR A 115 6.77 3.10 0.20
C THR A 115 7.79 2.84 -0.92
N VAL A 116 7.92 3.75 -1.89
CA VAL A 116 8.99 3.70 -2.91
C VAL A 116 10.38 3.67 -2.25
N MET A 117 10.61 4.46 -1.20
CA MET A 117 11.87 4.43 -0.45
C MET A 117 12.09 3.10 0.28
N ALA A 118 11.02 2.52 0.86
CA ALA A 118 11.08 1.20 1.49
C ALA A 118 11.40 0.10 0.47
N ASP A 119 10.78 0.15 -0.71
CA ASP A 119 10.95 -0.87 -1.74
C ASP A 119 12.35 -0.86 -2.35
N ILE A 120 12.96 0.32 -2.63
CA ILE A 120 14.35 0.40 -3.10
C ILE A 120 15.34 -0.09 -2.04
N THR A 121 15.04 0.16 -0.76
CA THR A 121 15.83 -0.34 0.36
C THR A 121 15.73 -1.86 0.46
N ALA A 122 14.52 -2.42 0.33
CA ALA A 122 14.30 -3.86 0.30
C ALA A 122 15.04 -4.53 -0.87
N VAL A 123 15.00 -3.93 -2.08
CA VAL A 123 15.76 -4.42 -3.24
C VAL A 123 17.26 -4.48 -2.91
N ALA A 124 17.81 -3.44 -2.26
CA ALA A 124 19.22 -3.40 -1.91
C ALA A 124 19.58 -4.50 -0.89
N LEU A 125 18.77 -4.70 0.15
CA LEU A 125 18.97 -5.77 1.14
C LEU A 125 18.84 -7.15 0.47
N TYR A 126 17.89 -7.35 -0.41
CA TYR A 126 17.73 -8.61 -1.13
C TYR A 126 18.92 -8.94 -2.05
N MET A 127 19.53 -7.92 -2.67
CA MET A 127 20.71 -8.13 -3.52
C MET A 127 21.96 -8.51 -2.71
N HIS A 128 22.09 -8.04 -1.48
CA HIS A 128 23.18 -8.41 -0.58
C HIS A 128 23.15 -9.87 -0.12
N TYR A 129 22.05 -10.59 -0.32
CA TYR A 129 21.99 -12.05 -0.12
C TYR A 129 23.09 -12.78 -0.92
N TRP A 130 23.42 -12.31 -2.13
CA TRP A 130 24.48 -12.90 -2.93
C TRP A 130 25.82 -12.22 -2.64
N ASN A 131 26.81 -13.00 -2.18
CA ASN A 131 28.14 -12.52 -1.81
C ASN A 131 28.80 -11.65 -2.90
N MET A 132 28.46 -11.86 -4.19
CA MET A 132 28.98 -11.04 -5.29
C MET A 132 28.56 -9.57 -5.21
N PHE A 133 27.52 -9.24 -4.49
CA PHE A 133 27.04 -7.86 -4.29
C PHE A 133 27.37 -7.29 -2.90
N GLU A 134 27.95 -8.07 -1.99
CA GLU A 134 28.27 -7.67 -0.62
C GLU A 134 29.15 -6.41 -0.57
N SER A 135 30.09 -6.28 -1.51
CA SER A 135 30.97 -5.11 -1.61
C SER A 135 30.31 -3.87 -2.25
N VAL A 136 29.13 -4.01 -2.86
CA VAL A 136 28.42 -2.92 -3.51
C VAL A 136 27.67 -2.12 -2.46
N PRO A 137 27.91 -0.80 -2.31
CA PRO A 137 27.17 -0.01 -1.32
C PRO A 137 25.66 -0.09 -1.53
N GLN A 138 24.91 -0.21 -0.45
CA GLN A 138 23.44 -0.38 -0.47
C GLN A 138 22.74 0.73 -1.28
N TRP A 139 23.20 1.99 -1.16
CA TRP A 139 22.64 3.12 -1.90
C TRP A 139 22.81 3.01 -3.41
N VAL A 140 23.87 2.35 -3.91
CA VAL A 140 24.11 2.15 -5.35
C VAL A 140 23.05 1.22 -5.91
N ILE A 141 22.77 0.12 -5.21
CA ILE A 141 21.75 -0.86 -5.61
C ILE A 141 20.35 -0.20 -5.56
N ALA A 142 20.05 0.56 -4.51
CA ALA A 142 18.81 1.30 -4.37
C ALA A 142 18.61 2.31 -5.52
N LEU A 143 19.67 3.04 -5.91
CA LEU A 143 19.63 3.97 -7.04
C LEU A 143 19.39 3.27 -8.38
N ILE A 144 20.05 2.14 -8.61
CA ILE A 144 19.85 1.33 -9.84
C ILE A 144 18.41 0.82 -9.89
N ALA A 145 17.85 0.32 -8.78
CA ALA A 145 16.47 -0.15 -8.70
C ALA A 145 15.49 0.98 -9.03
N LEU A 146 15.68 2.16 -8.42
CA LEU A 146 14.85 3.34 -8.70
C LEU A 146 14.93 3.74 -10.17
N ALA A 147 16.12 3.82 -10.74
CA ALA A 147 16.34 4.20 -12.14
C ALA A 147 15.70 3.19 -13.12
N LEU A 148 15.85 1.88 -12.86
CA LEU A 148 15.27 0.82 -13.67
C LEU A 148 13.74 0.94 -13.71
N VAL A 149 13.11 1.02 -12.55
CA VAL A 149 11.63 1.06 -12.47
C VAL A 149 11.09 2.41 -12.94
N PHE A 150 11.81 3.50 -12.73
CA PHE A 150 11.49 4.81 -13.32
C PHE A 150 11.41 4.73 -14.85
N VAL A 151 12.41 4.15 -15.51
CA VAL A 151 12.41 3.97 -16.97
C VAL A 151 11.25 3.10 -17.42
N LEU A 152 10.99 1.98 -16.74
CA LEU A 152 9.83 1.12 -17.05
C LEU A 152 8.50 1.87 -16.95
N ASN A 153 8.31 2.69 -15.92
CA ASN A 153 7.09 3.49 -15.75
C ASN A 153 6.91 4.56 -16.84
N MET A 154 8.01 5.02 -17.47
CA MET A 154 7.94 5.98 -18.59
C MET A 154 7.50 5.36 -19.92
N MET A 155 7.48 4.02 -20.05
CA MET A 155 7.23 3.35 -21.33
C MET A 155 5.74 3.32 -21.72
N SER A 156 4.89 2.55 -21.02
CA SER A 156 3.46 2.48 -21.31
C SER A 156 2.63 1.82 -20.19
N VAL A 157 1.34 2.21 -20.10
CA VAL A 157 0.36 1.62 -19.16
C VAL A 157 0.11 0.13 -19.44
N LYS A 158 0.17 -0.29 -20.72
CA LYS A 158 -0.04 -1.69 -21.10
C LYS A 158 1.12 -2.58 -20.61
N ALA A 159 2.37 -2.09 -20.76
CA ALA A 159 3.54 -2.80 -20.27
C ALA A 159 3.53 -2.94 -18.74
N PHE A 160 3.13 -1.86 -18.05
CA PHE A 160 2.88 -1.88 -16.60
C PHE A 160 1.90 -2.99 -16.20
N GLY A 161 0.71 -3.03 -16.83
CA GLY A 161 -0.34 -4.00 -16.48
C GLY A 161 0.07 -5.46 -16.71
N GLU A 162 0.80 -5.76 -17.79
CA GLU A 162 1.31 -7.12 -18.06
C GLU A 162 2.41 -7.51 -17.05
N ALA A 163 3.34 -6.60 -16.74
CA ALA A 163 4.39 -6.87 -15.76
C ALA A 163 3.78 -7.15 -14.37
N GLU A 164 2.84 -6.31 -13.93
CA GLU A 164 2.18 -6.45 -12.64
C GLU A 164 1.35 -7.75 -12.55
N PHE A 165 0.72 -8.17 -13.66
CA PHE A 165 0.02 -9.45 -13.70
C PHE A 165 0.95 -10.64 -13.40
N TRP A 166 2.13 -10.69 -14.05
CA TRP A 166 3.08 -11.77 -13.84
C TRP A 166 3.75 -11.70 -12.47
N PHE A 167 4.11 -10.52 -12.00
CA PHE A 167 4.65 -10.34 -10.65
C PHE A 167 3.65 -10.78 -9.58
N ALA A 168 2.37 -10.44 -9.72
CA ALA A 168 1.34 -10.88 -8.79
C ALA A 168 1.16 -12.40 -8.80
N MET A 169 1.18 -13.03 -9.97
CA MET A 169 1.12 -14.49 -10.10
C MET A 169 2.30 -15.17 -9.38
N ILE A 170 3.51 -14.66 -9.57
CA ILE A 170 4.73 -15.19 -8.92
C ILE A 170 4.60 -15.06 -7.40
N LYS A 171 4.20 -13.89 -6.88
CA LYS A 171 4.01 -13.65 -5.44
C LYS A 171 3.02 -14.65 -4.82
N VAL A 172 1.85 -14.80 -5.42
CA VAL A 172 0.81 -15.71 -4.93
C VAL A 172 1.27 -17.17 -4.99
N ALA A 173 1.87 -17.60 -6.09
CA ALA A 173 2.40 -18.96 -6.24
C ALA A 173 3.47 -19.25 -5.18
N THR A 174 4.37 -18.31 -4.91
CA THR A 174 5.41 -18.48 -3.89
C THR A 174 4.84 -18.68 -2.50
N ILE A 175 3.84 -17.88 -2.10
CA ILE A 175 3.20 -18.04 -0.79
C ILE A 175 2.50 -19.40 -0.69
N LEU A 176 1.80 -19.84 -1.76
CA LEU A 176 1.13 -21.14 -1.76
C LEU A 176 2.14 -22.30 -1.70
N ILE A 177 3.26 -22.22 -2.43
CA ILE A 177 4.36 -23.21 -2.36
C ILE A 177 4.95 -23.22 -0.96
N PHE A 178 5.26 -22.06 -0.39
CA PHE A 178 5.73 -21.95 0.99
C PHE A 178 4.77 -22.61 1.96
N MET A 179 3.47 -22.29 1.90
CA MET A 179 2.49 -22.87 2.82
C MET A 179 2.42 -24.41 2.70
N GLY A 180 2.43 -24.93 1.47
CA GLY A 180 2.44 -26.37 1.23
C GLY A 180 3.68 -27.06 1.80
N VAL A 181 4.86 -26.49 1.52
CA VAL A 181 6.14 -27.03 1.98
C VAL A 181 6.30 -26.88 3.50
N ALA A 182 5.87 -25.76 4.09
CA ALA A 182 5.91 -25.55 5.53
C ALA A 182 4.98 -26.53 6.28
N ILE A 183 3.76 -26.75 5.79
CA ILE A 183 2.85 -27.75 6.34
C ILE A 183 3.45 -29.15 6.25
N TRP A 184 4.04 -29.51 5.11
CA TRP A 184 4.75 -30.77 4.94
C TRP A 184 5.92 -30.90 5.95
N ALA A 185 6.76 -29.88 6.08
CA ALA A 185 7.88 -29.88 7.01
C ALA A 185 7.44 -30.03 8.47
N ILE A 186 6.35 -29.35 8.87
CA ILE A 186 5.79 -29.44 10.23
C ILE A 186 5.25 -30.87 10.51
N ILE A 187 4.52 -31.47 9.55
CA ILE A 187 3.94 -32.82 9.71
C ILE A 187 5.03 -33.90 9.78
N THR A 188 6.07 -33.75 8.94
CA THR A 188 7.16 -34.72 8.87
C THR A 188 8.28 -34.46 9.90
N GLN A 189 8.18 -33.36 10.64
CA GLN A 189 9.23 -32.86 11.53
C GLN A 189 10.59 -32.76 10.80
N ALA A 190 10.53 -32.18 9.58
CA ALA A 190 11.73 -32.04 8.77
C ALA A 190 12.71 -31.03 9.40
N HIS A 191 14.00 -31.29 9.17
CA HIS A 191 15.04 -30.36 9.58
C HIS A 191 15.03 -29.12 8.66
N VAL A 192 15.08 -27.93 9.28
CA VAL A 192 15.23 -26.64 8.62
C VAL A 192 16.44 -25.95 9.26
N GLY A 193 17.61 -26.02 8.62
CA GLY A 193 18.87 -25.65 9.22
C GLY A 193 19.21 -26.55 10.41
N GLU A 194 19.46 -25.95 11.55
CA GLU A 194 19.76 -26.62 12.82
C GLU A 194 18.49 -26.99 13.62
N TYR A 195 17.32 -26.56 13.16
CA TYR A 195 16.06 -26.72 13.88
C TYR A 195 15.16 -27.79 13.24
N THR A 196 14.26 -28.34 14.04
CA THR A 196 13.21 -29.24 13.56
C THR A 196 11.90 -28.48 13.47
N ALA A 197 11.24 -28.54 12.32
CA ALA A 197 9.93 -27.91 12.15
C ALA A 197 8.86 -28.63 12.97
N GLY A 198 8.03 -27.86 13.69
CA GLY A 198 6.96 -28.43 14.51
C GLY A 198 6.30 -27.40 15.41
N VAL A 199 5.15 -27.79 15.97
CA VAL A 199 4.39 -26.92 16.90
C VAL A 199 5.14 -26.68 18.22
N HIS A 200 6.13 -27.53 18.55
CA HIS A 200 6.98 -27.38 19.72
C HIS A 200 7.82 -26.11 19.69
N ASN A 201 8.16 -25.57 18.51
CA ASN A 201 8.91 -24.33 18.38
C ASN A 201 8.25 -23.14 19.12
N ILE A 202 6.91 -23.13 19.23
CA ILE A 202 6.21 -22.11 20.02
C ILE A 202 6.40 -22.36 21.51
N SER A 203 6.19 -23.60 21.98
CA SER A 203 6.29 -23.92 23.43
C SER A 203 7.71 -23.77 23.95
N GLU A 204 8.70 -24.19 23.18
CA GLU A 204 10.12 -24.10 23.53
C GLU A 204 10.66 -22.64 23.47
N SER A 205 10.02 -21.80 22.66
CA SER A 205 10.36 -20.38 22.54
C SER A 205 9.60 -19.47 23.52
N GLY A 206 8.96 -19.99 24.56
CA GLY A 206 8.24 -19.21 25.57
C GLY A 206 6.76 -18.97 25.28
N GLY A 207 6.18 -19.75 24.37
CA GLY A 207 4.74 -19.70 24.04
C GLY A 207 4.40 -18.68 22.97
N TRP A 208 3.11 -18.31 22.91
CA TRP A 208 2.60 -17.36 21.91
C TRP A 208 3.05 -15.91 22.15
N PHE A 209 3.40 -15.54 23.37
CA PHE A 209 3.79 -14.18 23.75
C PHE A 209 5.10 -14.18 24.55
N PRO A 210 6.22 -14.66 23.96
CA PRO A 210 7.50 -14.80 24.67
C PRO A 210 8.03 -13.46 25.19
N GLU A 211 7.80 -12.39 24.44
CA GLU A 211 8.23 -11.02 24.76
C GLU A 211 7.08 -10.18 25.40
N GLY A 212 5.95 -10.81 25.72
CA GLY A 212 4.75 -10.15 26.23
C GLY A 212 3.95 -9.41 25.16
N LEU A 213 3.02 -8.54 25.59
CA LEU A 213 2.12 -7.82 24.67
C LEU A 213 2.71 -6.49 24.18
N ALA A 214 3.59 -5.86 24.93
CA ALA A 214 4.10 -4.52 24.57
C ALA A 214 4.83 -4.49 23.21
N PRO A 215 5.73 -5.43 22.87
CA PRO A 215 6.34 -5.47 21.55
C PRO A 215 5.32 -5.66 20.43
N VAL A 216 4.25 -6.42 20.65
CA VAL A 216 3.19 -6.65 19.64
C VAL A 216 2.56 -5.32 19.23
N PHE A 217 2.23 -4.46 20.18
CA PHE A 217 1.68 -3.13 19.89
C PHE A 217 2.70 -2.25 19.15
N ALA A 218 3.97 -2.25 19.56
CA ALA A 218 5.01 -1.47 18.92
C ALA A 218 5.23 -1.90 17.44
N LEU A 219 5.10 -3.19 17.13
CA LEU A 219 5.28 -3.73 15.79
C LEU A 219 4.05 -3.54 14.88
N THR A 220 2.91 -3.17 15.46
CA THR A 220 1.62 -3.10 14.75
C THR A 220 1.63 -2.08 13.61
N LEU A 221 2.33 -0.95 13.75
CA LEU A 221 2.43 0.07 12.69
C LEU A 221 3.04 -0.50 11.41
N GLY A 222 4.11 -1.23 11.55
CA GLY A 222 4.72 -1.88 10.41
C GLY A 222 3.90 -3.07 9.88
N VAL A 223 3.00 -3.68 10.68
CA VAL A 223 2.00 -4.61 10.16
C VAL A 223 0.96 -3.86 9.35
N VAL A 224 0.55 -2.65 9.73
CA VAL A 224 -0.31 -1.77 8.90
C VAL A 224 0.34 -1.53 7.55
N PHE A 225 1.65 -1.26 7.50
CA PHE A 225 2.41 -1.15 6.25
C PHE A 225 2.27 -2.40 5.37
N ALA A 226 2.30 -3.60 5.95
CA ALA A 226 2.17 -4.84 5.18
C ALA A 226 0.79 -4.99 4.50
N PHE A 227 -0.24 -4.26 4.95
CA PHE A 227 -1.56 -4.20 4.34
C PHE A 227 -1.75 -3.00 3.41
N GLY A 228 -0.76 -2.12 3.26
CA GLY A 228 -0.76 -1.03 2.28
C GLY A 228 -1.02 -1.53 0.87
N GLY A 229 -1.73 -0.75 0.06
CA GLY A 229 -2.19 -1.14 -1.27
C GLY A 229 -3.55 -1.83 -1.30
N THR A 230 -4.15 -2.20 -0.15
CA THR A 230 -5.51 -2.76 -0.11
C THR A 230 -6.57 -1.75 -0.54
N GLU A 231 -6.34 -0.46 -0.32
CA GLU A 231 -7.18 0.64 -0.79
C GLU A 231 -7.19 0.81 -2.32
N MET A 232 -6.21 0.21 -3.02
CA MET A 232 -6.16 0.22 -4.50
C MET A 232 -7.38 -0.45 -5.15
N VAL A 233 -8.10 -1.30 -4.41
CA VAL A 233 -9.39 -1.84 -4.87
C VAL A 233 -10.40 -0.73 -5.18
N GLY A 234 -10.35 0.39 -4.44
CA GLY A 234 -11.18 1.56 -4.70
C GLY A 234 -10.78 2.30 -5.99
N VAL A 235 -9.47 2.40 -6.26
CA VAL A 235 -8.95 2.99 -7.50
C VAL A 235 -9.33 2.12 -8.71
N ALA A 236 -9.16 0.80 -8.60
CA ALA A 236 -9.53 -0.15 -9.64
C ALA A 236 -11.05 -0.15 -9.94
N ALA A 237 -11.87 0.29 -8.98
CA ALA A 237 -13.33 0.41 -9.17
C ALA A 237 -13.71 1.40 -10.28
N GLY A 238 -13.00 2.51 -10.38
CA GLY A 238 -13.24 3.53 -11.42
C GLY A 238 -12.92 3.05 -12.84
N GLU A 239 -12.07 2.02 -12.98
CA GLU A 239 -11.69 1.42 -14.26
C GLU A 239 -12.52 0.16 -14.61
N ALA A 240 -13.42 -0.28 -13.72
CA ALA A 240 -14.22 -1.50 -13.89
C ALA A 240 -15.56 -1.20 -14.60
N LYS A 241 -15.90 -1.98 -15.63
CA LYS A 241 -17.17 -1.82 -16.37
C LYS A 241 -18.41 -2.09 -15.51
N ASP A 242 -18.33 -3.01 -14.52
CA ASP A 242 -19.44 -3.42 -13.64
C ASP A 242 -19.00 -3.36 -12.16
N ALA A 243 -18.53 -2.20 -11.70
CA ALA A 243 -17.99 -2.01 -10.35
C ALA A 243 -18.95 -2.50 -9.24
N ALA A 244 -20.25 -2.24 -9.37
CA ALA A 244 -21.27 -2.66 -8.39
C ALA A 244 -21.35 -4.17 -8.18
N LYS A 245 -21.02 -4.99 -9.21
CA LYS A 245 -21.02 -6.46 -9.12
C LYS A 245 -19.64 -7.02 -8.73
N ILE A 246 -18.56 -6.39 -9.20
CA ILE A 246 -17.20 -6.90 -9.03
C ILE A 246 -16.64 -6.57 -7.65
N LEU A 247 -16.85 -5.33 -7.17
CA LEU A 247 -16.32 -4.86 -5.89
C LEU A 247 -16.77 -5.68 -4.68
N PRO A 248 -18.08 -6.00 -4.50
CA PRO A 248 -18.50 -6.79 -3.35
C PRO A 248 -17.79 -8.14 -3.27
N LYS A 249 -17.61 -8.82 -4.40
CA LYS A 249 -16.91 -10.11 -4.47
C LYS A 249 -15.41 -9.96 -4.16
N ALA A 250 -14.76 -8.96 -4.74
CA ALA A 250 -13.35 -8.69 -4.52
C ALA A 250 -13.07 -8.37 -3.04
N ILE A 251 -13.86 -7.49 -2.44
CA ILE A 251 -13.70 -7.07 -1.04
C ILE A 251 -14.02 -8.21 -0.08
N ASN A 252 -15.08 -8.97 -0.29
CA ASN A 252 -15.42 -10.10 0.58
C ASN A 252 -14.35 -11.21 0.53
N SER A 253 -13.77 -11.46 -0.66
CA SER A 253 -12.67 -12.42 -0.78
C SER A 253 -11.38 -11.98 -0.08
N MET A 254 -11.26 -10.70 0.24
CA MET A 254 -10.09 -10.14 0.89
C MET A 254 -9.90 -10.67 2.32
N VAL A 255 -10.99 -10.92 3.06
CA VAL A 255 -10.91 -11.56 4.39
C VAL A 255 -10.17 -12.89 4.31
N VAL A 256 -10.60 -13.75 3.37
CA VAL A 256 -9.97 -15.07 3.17
C VAL A 256 -8.50 -14.89 2.80
N ARG A 257 -8.18 -13.94 1.94
CA ARG A 257 -6.78 -13.65 1.53
C ARG A 257 -5.94 -13.18 2.71
N ILE A 258 -6.44 -12.26 3.53
CA ILE A 258 -5.74 -11.75 4.71
C ILE A 258 -5.43 -12.89 5.67
N PHE A 259 -6.44 -13.65 6.08
CA PHE A 259 -6.24 -14.73 7.04
C PHE A 259 -5.39 -15.87 6.47
N PHE A 260 -5.57 -16.20 5.19
CA PHE A 260 -4.84 -17.30 4.57
C PHE A 260 -3.39 -16.88 4.26
N PHE A 261 -3.17 -15.81 3.52
CA PHE A 261 -1.81 -15.46 3.05
C PHE A 261 -0.97 -14.75 4.11
N TYR A 262 -1.56 -13.89 4.95
CA TYR A 262 -0.77 -13.14 5.93
C TYR A 262 -0.69 -13.86 7.26
N VAL A 263 -1.83 -14.08 7.92
CA VAL A 263 -1.84 -14.73 9.23
C VAL A 263 -1.35 -16.18 9.11
N GLY A 264 -1.82 -16.92 8.10
CA GLY A 264 -1.39 -18.29 7.85
C GLY A 264 0.13 -18.41 7.62
N SER A 265 0.72 -17.52 6.81
CA SER A 265 2.18 -17.54 6.60
C SER A 265 2.95 -17.25 7.87
N VAL A 266 2.53 -16.26 8.67
CA VAL A 266 3.22 -15.90 9.92
C VAL A 266 3.12 -17.03 10.95
N VAL A 267 1.96 -17.69 11.06
CA VAL A 267 1.78 -18.88 11.91
C VAL A 267 2.69 -20.02 11.45
N LEU A 268 2.75 -20.27 10.14
CA LEU A 268 3.61 -21.33 9.61
C LEU A 268 5.10 -21.02 9.79
N PHE A 269 5.53 -19.76 9.69
CA PHE A 269 6.89 -19.37 10.05
C PHE A 269 7.20 -19.67 11.52
N ALA A 270 6.26 -19.36 12.44
CA ALA A 270 6.45 -19.60 13.86
C ALA A 270 6.49 -21.11 14.22
N PHE A 271 5.87 -21.97 13.40
CA PHE A 271 5.97 -23.43 13.55
C PHE A 271 7.20 -24.01 12.84
N ALA A 272 7.64 -23.38 11.74
CA ALA A 272 8.76 -23.88 10.95
C ALA A 272 10.10 -23.71 11.66
N LEU A 273 10.31 -22.59 12.35
CA LEU A 273 11.55 -22.24 13.03
C LEU A 273 11.24 -21.48 14.34
N PRO A 274 12.13 -21.55 15.36
CA PRO A 274 12.10 -20.64 16.49
C PRO A 274 12.16 -19.18 15.98
N TYR A 275 11.42 -18.27 16.62
CA TYR A 275 11.36 -16.89 16.17
C TYR A 275 12.73 -16.19 16.17
N THR A 276 13.65 -16.61 17.03
CA THR A 276 15.03 -16.13 17.12
C THR A 276 15.90 -16.50 15.92
N ALA A 277 15.48 -17.44 15.08
CA ALA A 277 16.18 -17.81 13.85
C ALA A 277 15.92 -16.83 12.69
N TYR A 278 14.93 -15.97 12.80
CA TYR A 278 14.64 -14.95 11.78
C TYR A 278 15.44 -13.67 12.00
N SER A 279 15.64 -12.91 10.91
CA SER A 279 16.43 -11.68 10.89
C SER A 279 15.64 -10.52 10.26
N LYS A 280 16.05 -9.29 10.56
CA LYS A 280 15.52 -8.08 9.92
C LYS A 280 16.07 -7.85 8.51
N ASP A 281 17.18 -8.49 8.16
CA ASP A 281 17.95 -8.22 6.95
C ASP A 281 17.68 -9.27 5.86
N GLU A 282 16.90 -10.31 6.18
CA GLU A 282 16.57 -11.40 5.26
C GLU A 282 15.07 -11.69 5.24
N SER A 283 14.60 -12.12 4.06
CA SER A 283 13.22 -12.59 3.91
C SER A 283 12.99 -13.87 4.72
N PRO A 284 11.91 -13.96 5.53
CA PRO A 284 11.61 -15.19 6.26
C PRO A 284 11.33 -16.38 5.32
N PHE A 285 10.89 -16.11 4.09
CA PHE A 285 10.75 -17.14 3.05
C PHE A 285 12.12 -17.70 2.66
N THR A 286 13.11 -16.81 2.45
CA THR A 286 14.47 -17.21 2.10
C THR A 286 15.12 -18.01 3.23
N THR A 287 15.03 -17.53 4.47
CA THR A 287 15.52 -18.23 5.66
C THR A 287 14.96 -19.66 5.74
N PHE A 288 13.64 -19.82 5.55
CA PHE A 288 13.01 -21.14 5.59
C PHE A 288 13.49 -22.06 4.46
N PHE A 289 13.46 -21.58 3.20
CA PHE A 289 13.82 -22.43 2.05
C PHE A 289 15.33 -22.74 1.98
N SER A 290 16.19 -21.81 2.39
CA SER A 290 17.63 -22.07 2.52
C SER A 290 17.91 -23.13 3.58
N GLY A 291 17.16 -23.12 4.68
CA GLY A 291 17.29 -24.09 5.77
C GLY A 291 16.86 -25.51 5.41
N LEU A 292 16.04 -25.72 4.37
CA LEU A 292 15.59 -27.06 3.94
C LEU A 292 16.71 -27.91 3.31
N GLY A 293 17.89 -27.33 3.03
CA GLY A 293 19.01 -28.04 2.43
C GLY A 293 18.81 -28.45 0.97
N VAL A 294 17.76 -27.93 0.31
CA VAL A 294 17.54 -28.14 -1.12
C VAL A 294 18.45 -27.18 -1.92
N PRO A 295 19.33 -27.69 -2.79
CA PRO A 295 20.23 -26.85 -3.56
C PRO A 295 19.48 -25.75 -4.30
N HIS A 296 19.99 -24.51 -4.20
CA HIS A 296 19.43 -23.31 -4.88
C HIS A 296 18.01 -22.91 -4.50
N ALA A 297 17.34 -23.57 -3.52
CA ALA A 297 15.98 -23.16 -3.11
C ALA A 297 15.96 -21.74 -2.57
N GLY A 298 16.93 -21.38 -1.73
CA GLY A 298 17.10 -19.99 -1.24
C GLY A 298 17.30 -18.99 -2.36
N ASP A 299 18.16 -19.30 -3.34
CA ASP A 299 18.42 -18.41 -4.50
C ASP A 299 17.14 -18.15 -5.30
N ILE A 300 16.37 -19.22 -5.59
CA ILE A 300 15.11 -19.10 -6.35
C ILE A 300 14.12 -18.21 -5.60
N ILE A 301 13.95 -18.45 -4.30
CA ILE A 301 13.05 -17.64 -3.48
C ILE A 301 13.55 -16.20 -3.36
N GLN A 302 14.85 -15.99 -3.26
CA GLN A 302 15.44 -14.66 -3.20
C GLN A 302 15.15 -13.85 -4.48
N VAL A 303 15.25 -14.49 -5.66
CA VAL A 303 14.83 -13.86 -6.92
C VAL A 303 13.33 -13.51 -6.90
N VAL A 304 12.50 -14.39 -6.36
CA VAL A 304 11.04 -14.11 -6.26
C VAL A 304 10.75 -12.93 -5.35
N VAL A 305 11.35 -12.87 -4.15
CA VAL A 305 11.11 -11.75 -3.22
C VAL A 305 11.66 -10.44 -3.78
N LEU A 306 12.75 -10.49 -4.55
CA LEU A 306 13.28 -9.35 -5.29
C LEU A 306 12.25 -8.84 -6.33
N THR A 307 11.62 -9.75 -7.09
CA THR A 307 10.57 -9.36 -8.04
C THR A 307 9.34 -8.77 -7.33
N ALA A 308 9.04 -9.22 -6.11
CA ALA A 308 7.95 -8.66 -5.32
C ALA A 308 8.21 -7.20 -4.90
N ALA A 309 9.45 -6.88 -4.49
CA ALA A 309 9.86 -5.51 -4.18
C ALA A 309 9.84 -4.60 -5.42
N LEU A 310 10.36 -5.09 -6.56
CA LEU A 310 10.33 -4.35 -7.82
C LEU A 310 8.89 -4.10 -8.32
N SER A 311 7.98 -5.06 -8.13
CA SER A 311 6.56 -4.89 -8.44
C SER A 311 5.90 -3.82 -7.56
N SER A 312 6.16 -3.83 -6.25
CA SER A 312 5.64 -2.81 -5.33
C SER A 312 6.16 -1.42 -5.70
N LEU A 313 7.45 -1.29 -5.95
CA LEU A 313 8.10 -0.06 -6.44
C LEU A 313 7.46 0.45 -7.74
N ASN A 314 7.19 -0.46 -8.70
CA ASN A 314 6.55 -0.14 -9.96
C ASN A 314 5.12 0.37 -9.77
N ALA A 315 4.33 -0.29 -8.92
CA ALA A 315 2.98 0.14 -8.55
C ALA A 315 2.97 1.49 -7.83
N GLY A 316 3.95 1.75 -6.95
CA GLY A 316 4.10 3.01 -6.24
C GLY A 316 4.34 4.20 -7.15
N LEU A 317 5.29 4.10 -8.09
CA LEU A 317 5.54 5.15 -9.09
C LEU A 317 4.34 5.40 -10.00
N TYR A 318 3.64 4.33 -10.39
CA TYR A 318 2.43 4.43 -11.20
C TYR A 318 1.29 5.15 -10.45
N ALA A 319 1.01 4.73 -9.20
CA ALA A 319 -0.07 5.28 -8.39
C ALA A 319 0.15 6.77 -8.06
N THR A 320 1.37 7.11 -7.62
CA THR A 320 1.74 8.49 -7.26
C THR A 320 1.72 9.43 -8.46
N GLY A 321 2.17 8.96 -9.62
CA GLY A 321 2.13 9.73 -10.86
C GLY A 321 0.70 10.15 -11.22
N ARG A 322 -0.25 9.23 -11.11
CA ARG A 322 -1.68 9.49 -11.38
C ARG A 322 -2.32 10.38 -10.33
N THR A 323 -2.06 10.12 -9.06
CA THR A 323 -2.63 10.92 -7.96
C THR A 323 -2.16 12.36 -8.02
N LEU A 324 -0.87 12.59 -8.18
CA LEU A 324 -0.34 13.96 -8.32
C LEU A 324 -0.89 14.67 -9.54
N ARG A 325 -1.07 13.97 -10.66
CA ARG A 325 -1.71 14.55 -11.84
C ARG A 325 -3.15 14.97 -11.54
N SER A 326 -3.95 14.07 -10.96
CA SER A 326 -5.33 14.38 -10.59
C SER A 326 -5.42 15.61 -9.68
N MET A 327 -4.56 15.68 -8.67
CA MET A 327 -4.47 16.82 -7.76
C MET A 327 -4.02 18.10 -8.48
N ALA A 328 -3.06 18.01 -9.41
CA ALA A 328 -2.55 19.16 -10.16
C ALA A 328 -3.62 19.76 -11.09
N LEU A 329 -4.47 18.91 -11.71
CA LEU A 329 -5.54 19.34 -12.60
C LEU A 329 -6.60 20.19 -11.90
N VAL A 330 -6.84 19.99 -10.61
CA VAL A 330 -7.79 20.76 -9.79
C VAL A 330 -7.11 21.82 -8.89
N GLY A 331 -5.83 22.10 -9.11
CA GLY A 331 -5.10 23.13 -8.38
C GLY A 331 -4.56 22.72 -7.00
N GLU A 332 -4.71 21.45 -6.61
CA GLU A 332 -4.24 20.91 -5.30
C GLU A 332 -2.77 20.51 -5.30
N GLY A 333 -2.17 20.33 -6.47
CA GLY A 333 -0.79 19.90 -6.67
C GLY A 333 0.05 20.82 -7.53
N PRO A 334 1.34 20.50 -7.72
CA PRO A 334 2.23 21.25 -8.61
C PRO A 334 1.76 21.14 -10.06
N ARG A 335 1.65 22.27 -10.78
CA ARG A 335 1.21 22.30 -12.19
C ARG A 335 2.02 21.39 -13.11
N TYR A 336 3.30 21.19 -12.80
CA TYR A 336 4.18 20.30 -13.57
C TYR A 336 3.68 18.83 -13.55
N ALA A 337 3.03 18.40 -12.48
CA ALA A 337 2.49 17.04 -12.35
C ALA A 337 1.30 16.76 -13.28
N ALA A 338 0.63 17.78 -13.81
CA ALA A 338 -0.47 17.63 -14.76
C ALA A 338 -0.04 17.07 -16.12
N ARG A 339 1.25 17.19 -16.49
CA ARG A 339 1.76 16.89 -17.81
C ARG A 339 1.79 15.39 -18.12
N LEU A 340 1.34 15.06 -19.35
CA LEU A 340 1.42 13.72 -19.94
C LEU A 340 2.52 13.67 -21.01
N ASN A 341 3.16 12.51 -21.18
CA ASN A 341 4.03 12.26 -22.33
C ASN A 341 3.21 11.76 -23.54
N LYS A 342 3.88 11.50 -24.68
CA LYS A 342 3.28 11.00 -25.91
C LYS A 342 2.54 9.65 -25.74
N ASN A 343 2.87 8.89 -24.69
CA ASN A 343 2.27 7.59 -24.36
C ASN A 343 1.17 7.73 -23.30
N HIS A 344 0.67 8.92 -23.03
CA HIS A 344 -0.33 9.23 -22.00
C HIS A 344 0.10 8.83 -20.57
N VAL A 345 1.42 8.86 -20.29
CA VAL A 345 1.99 8.60 -18.97
C VAL A 345 2.16 9.92 -18.21
N PRO A 346 1.74 10.03 -16.93
CA PRO A 346 1.86 11.25 -16.13
C PRO A 346 3.31 11.45 -15.63
N TYR A 347 4.21 11.76 -16.55
CA TYR A 347 5.65 11.83 -16.30
C TYR A 347 6.04 12.86 -15.23
N GLY A 348 5.30 13.98 -15.15
CA GLY A 348 5.59 15.02 -14.16
C GLY A 348 5.44 14.51 -12.72
N GLY A 349 4.37 13.76 -12.43
CA GLY A 349 4.14 13.16 -11.12
C GLY A 349 5.17 12.06 -10.82
N ILE A 350 5.50 11.22 -11.80
CA ILE A 350 6.51 10.15 -11.66
C ILE A 350 7.89 10.75 -11.36
N ILE A 351 8.29 11.82 -12.03
CA ILE A 351 9.57 12.53 -11.76
C ILE A 351 9.58 13.08 -10.32
N ILE A 352 8.50 13.69 -9.85
CA ILE A 352 8.42 14.21 -8.48
C ILE A 352 8.59 13.06 -7.47
N THR A 353 7.90 11.94 -7.68
CA THR A 353 8.00 10.77 -6.80
C THR A 353 9.40 10.17 -6.82
N ALA A 354 10.00 9.99 -7.99
CA ALA A 354 11.35 9.48 -8.12
C ALA A 354 12.39 10.42 -7.45
N SER A 355 12.18 11.73 -7.55
CA SER A 355 13.02 12.72 -6.87
C SER A 355 12.93 12.61 -5.33
N LEU A 356 11.73 12.32 -4.79
CA LEU A 356 11.59 11.97 -3.37
C LEU A 356 12.23 10.61 -3.06
N GLY A 357 12.12 9.64 -3.96
CA GLY A 357 12.81 8.35 -3.84
C GLY A 357 14.34 8.48 -3.68
N LEU A 358 14.97 9.53 -4.23
CA LEU A 358 16.38 9.85 -4.00
C LEU A 358 16.69 10.14 -2.53
N LEU A 359 15.73 10.63 -1.73
CA LEU A 359 15.92 10.76 -0.28
C LEU A 359 16.07 9.38 0.37
N GLY A 360 15.36 8.37 -0.12
CA GLY A 360 15.55 6.97 0.28
C GLY A 360 16.93 6.45 -0.11
N VAL A 361 17.45 6.82 -1.28
CA VAL A 361 18.84 6.48 -1.68
C VAL A 361 19.84 7.11 -0.72
N LEU A 362 19.66 8.39 -0.37
CA LEU A 362 20.51 9.07 0.62
C LEU A 362 20.41 8.40 2.00
N LEU A 363 19.22 8.01 2.45
CA LEU A 363 19.05 7.29 3.70
C LEU A 363 19.85 5.98 3.70
N ASN A 364 19.83 5.23 2.60
CA ASN A 364 20.64 4.02 2.43
C ASN A 364 22.15 4.29 2.41
N ALA A 365 22.59 5.50 2.09
CA ALA A 365 23.98 5.89 2.13
C ALA A 365 24.47 6.24 3.56
N PHE A 366 23.59 6.89 4.36
CA PHE A 366 23.99 7.42 5.67
C PHE A 366 23.59 6.54 6.85
N VAL A 367 22.48 5.79 6.74
CA VAL A 367 21.92 4.96 7.82
C VAL A 367 21.43 3.60 7.27
N PRO A 368 22.31 2.84 6.59
CA PRO A 368 21.90 1.62 5.88
C PRO A 368 21.23 0.57 6.78
N GLU A 369 21.73 0.38 8.01
CA GLU A 369 21.26 -0.65 8.94
C GLU A 369 19.81 -0.48 9.39
N ASN A 370 19.28 0.75 9.40
CA ASN A 370 17.95 1.08 9.89
C ASN A 370 17.04 1.69 8.82
N ALA A 371 17.55 1.90 7.60
CA ALA A 371 16.83 2.57 6.52
C ALA A 371 15.46 1.96 6.27
N PHE A 372 15.36 0.63 6.17
CA PHE A 372 14.11 -0.07 5.89
C PHE A 372 13.07 0.14 7.00
N ASN A 373 13.46 -0.01 8.27
CA ASN A 373 12.53 0.13 9.40
C ASN A 373 12.00 1.57 9.51
N ILE A 374 12.87 2.58 9.35
CA ILE A 374 12.48 4.01 9.41
C ILE A 374 11.44 4.33 8.33
N VAL A 375 11.70 3.96 7.08
CA VAL A 375 10.77 4.27 5.98
C VAL A 375 9.50 3.46 6.07
N MET A 376 9.56 2.23 6.54
CA MET A 376 8.40 1.36 6.73
C MET A 376 7.45 1.88 7.81
N ASP A 377 7.98 2.37 8.93
CA ASP A 377 7.16 2.96 10.00
C ASP A 377 6.54 4.29 9.54
N LEU A 378 7.29 5.10 8.80
CA LEU A 378 6.77 6.35 8.24
C LEU A 378 5.67 6.10 7.19
N ALA A 379 5.84 5.11 6.31
CA ALA A 379 4.81 4.68 5.37
C ALA A 379 3.57 4.15 6.11
N GLY A 380 3.75 3.36 7.18
CA GLY A 380 2.65 2.87 8.00
C GLY A 380 1.79 3.99 8.59
N ILE A 381 2.39 5.11 9.01
CA ILE A 381 1.65 6.31 9.45
C ILE A 381 0.90 6.95 8.28
N GLY A 382 1.50 7.04 7.11
CA GLY A 382 0.87 7.55 5.89
C GLY A 382 -0.36 6.74 5.50
N ILE A 383 -0.23 5.41 5.51
CA ILE A 383 -1.33 4.46 5.29
C ILE A 383 -2.45 4.66 6.30
N ALA A 384 -2.12 4.72 7.60
CA ALA A 384 -3.10 4.95 8.66
C ALA A 384 -3.84 6.28 8.47
N GLY A 385 -3.13 7.34 8.02
CA GLY A 385 -3.71 8.64 7.67
C GLY A 385 -4.68 8.56 6.48
N THR A 386 -4.28 7.90 5.40
CA THR A 386 -5.13 7.66 4.22
C THR A 386 -6.39 6.88 4.60
N TRP A 387 -6.24 5.80 5.37
CA TRP A 387 -7.37 4.97 5.82
C TRP A 387 -8.30 5.71 6.79
N ALA A 388 -7.75 6.56 7.66
CA ALA A 388 -8.55 7.43 8.52
C ALA A 388 -9.39 8.40 7.69
N MET A 389 -8.84 9.00 6.63
CA MET A 389 -9.59 9.90 5.75
C MET A 389 -10.72 9.18 4.99
N ILE A 390 -10.51 7.92 4.56
CA ILE A 390 -11.55 7.07 3.96
C ILE A 390 -12.69 6.86 4.97
N LEU A 391 -12.38 6.48 6.21
CA LEU A 391 -13.36 6.23 7.27
C LEU A 391 -14.13 7.52 7.66
N ILE A 392 -13.46 8.67 7.71
CA ILE A 392 -14.07 9.98 7.99
C ILE A 392 -15.01 10.39 6.85
N SER A 393 -14.60 10.17 5.59
CA SER A 393 -15.45 10.42 4.42
C SER A 393 -16.70 9.54 4.46
N HIS A 394 -16.55 8.27 4.81
CA HIS A 394 -17.67 7.34 4.98
C HIS A 394 -18.62 7.77 6.12
N LEU A 395 -18.09 8.24 7.26
CA LEU A 395 -18.92 8.80 8.33
C LEU A 395 -19.70 10.03 7.88
N ALA A 396 -19.09 10.90 7.08
CA ALA A 396 -19.77 12.08 6.52
C ALA A 396 -20.88 11.67 5.54
N PHE A 397 -20.64 10.67 4.68
CA PHE A 397 -21.65 10.04 3.83
C PHE A 397 -22.82 9.50 4.68
N LEU A 398 -22.56 8.70 5.71
CA LEU A 398 -23.61 8.15 6.58
C LEU A 398 -24.45 9.22 7.27
N ARG A 399 -23.86 10.39 7.60
CA ARG A 399 -24.62 11.55 8.12
C ARG A 399 -25.60 12.10 7.09
N LYS A 400 -25.20 12.18 5.81
CA LYS A 400 -26.10 12.58 4.72
C LYS A 400 -27.21 11.57 4.50
N VAL A 401 -26.91 10.28 4.52
CA VAL A 401 -27.92 9.20 4.48
C VAL A 401 -28.94 9.35 5.61
N LYS A 402 -28.48 9.61 6.85
CA LYS A 402 -29.38 9.82 8.01
C LYS A 402 -30.30 11.04 7.84
N ARG A 403 -29.87 12.06 7.08
CA ARG A 403 -30.67 13.25 6.79
C ARG A 403 -31.61 13.05 5.58
N GLY A 404 -31.56 11.91 4.91
CA GLY A 404 -32.33 11.64 3.69
C GLY A 404 -31.79 12.36 2.45
N GLU A 405 -30.55 12.86 2.49
CA GLU A 405 -29.88 13.54 1.37
C GLU A 405 -29.22 12.55 0.39
N GLU A 406 -29.02 11.30 0.83
CA GLU A 406 -28.34 10.24 0.09
C GLU A 406 -28.97 8.89 0.33
N GLU A 407 -28.92 8.02 -0.68
CA GLU A 407 -29.35 6.63 -0.57
C GLU A 407 -28.16 5.72 -0.24
N ARG A 408 -28.39 4.78 0.69
CA ARG A 408 -27.38 3.81 1.11
C ARG A 408 -27.44 2.56 0.23
N PRO A 409 -26.32 2.14 -0.42
CA PRO A 409 -26.30 0.95 -1.26
C PRO A 409 -26.55 -0.34 -0.44
N GLU A 410 -26.83 -1.46 -1.12
CA GLU A 410 -26.98 -2.77 -0.46
C GLU A 410 -25.65 -3.26 0.16
N PHE A 411 -24.53 -3.01 -0.53
CA PHE A 411 -23.20 -3.34 -0.03
C PHE A 411 -22.78 -2.36 1.03
N ARG A 412 -22.83 -2.77 2.31
CA ARG A 412 -22.63 -1.91 3.47
C ARG A 412 -21.44 -2.34 4.32
N MET A 413 -20.79 -1.38 4.97
CA MET A 413 -19.83 -1.67 6.03
C MET A 413 -20.58 -2.23 7.24
N PRO A 414 -20.22 -3.43 7.74
CA PRO A 414 -20.89 -4.04 8.90
C PRO A 414 -20.69 -3.21 10.16
N GLY A 415 -21.77 -3.02 10.93
CA GLY A 415 -21.73 -2.30 12.21
C GLY A 415 -21.48 -0.79 12.13
N ALA A 416 -21.47 -0.19 10.91
CA ALA A 416 -21.30 1.26 10.77
C ALA A 416 -22.51 2.01 11.39
N PRO A 417 -22.30 3.17 12.05
CA PRO A 417 -21.05 3.94 12.15
C PRO A 417 -20.08 3.50 13.27
N TYR A 418 -20.46 2.57 14.15
CA TYR A 418 -19.66 2.22 15.34
C TYR A 418 -18.31 1.60 14.95
N THR A 419 -18.30 0.74 13.93
CA THR A 419 -17.06 0.12 13.40
C THR A 419 -16.12 1.14 12.76
N ASN A 420 -16.63 2.27 12.22
CA ASN A 420 -15.79 3.38 11.77
C ASN A 420 -15.05 4.02 12.96
N TYR A 421 -15.77 4.31 14.06
CA TYR A 421 -15.15 4.91 15.25
C TYR A 421 -14.13 3.96 15.88
N LEU A 422 -14.46 2.66 15.94
CA LEU A 422 -13.54 1.65 16.46
C LEU A 422 -12.27 1.55 15.60
N ALA A 423 -12.40 1.57 14.27
CA ALA A 423 -11.26 1.54 13.38
C ALA A 423 -10.41 2.82 13.48
N LEU A 424 -11.01 3.99 13.56
CA LEU A 424 -10.30 5.25 13.78
C LEU A 424 -9.54 5.25 15.12
N LEU A 425 -10.17 4.75 16.19
CA LEU A 425 -9.51 4.59 17.49
C LEU A 425 -8.32 3.63 17.40
N PHE A 426 -8.50 2.50 16.73
CA PHE A 426 -7.41 1.54 16.51
C PHE A 426 -6.21 2.18 15.82
N PHE A 427 -6.40 2.87 14.69
CA PHE A 427 -5.29 3.53 13.99
C PHE A 427 -4.66 4.65 14.83
N ALA A 428 -5.46 5.40 15.59
CA ALA A 428 -4.91 6.40 16.51
C ALA A 428 -4.04 5.79 17.61
N VAL A 429 -4.47 4.65 18.18
CA VAL A 429 -3.69 3.91 19.19
C VAL A 429 -2.41 3.34 18.56
N VAL A 430 -2.48 2.77 17.36
CA VAL A 430 -1.31 2.24 16.64
C VAL A 430 -0.28 3.33 16.38
N VAL A 431 -0.71 4.51 15.93
CA VAL A 431 0.20 5.64 15.71
C VAL A 431 0.77 6.12 17.06
N ALA A 432 -0.05 6.27 18.09
CA ALA A 432 0.36 6.73 19.40
C ALA A 432 1.32 5.77 20.11
N SER A 433 1.22 4.45 19.88
CA SER A 433 2.10 3.45 20.49
C SER A 433 3.58 3.63 20.11
N ASN A 434 3.86 4.33 19.00
CA ASN A 434 5.22 4.64 18.59
C ASN A 434 5.97 5.60 19.54
N VAL A 435 5.26 6.28 20.44
CA VAL A 435 5.88 7.08 21.50
C VAL A 435 6.77 6.25 22.43
N THR A 436 6.50 4.96 22.55
CA THR A 436 7.21 4.07 23.49
C THR A 436 8.64 3.72 23.06
N SER A 437 8.94 3.77 21.76
CA SER A 437 10.29 3.47 21.23
C SER A 437 11.03 4.73 20.77
N GLU A 438 12.35 4.69 20.77
CA GLU A 438 13.16 5.83 20.32
C GLU A 438 12.97 6.10 18.83
N SER A 439 13.03 5.07 17.98
CA SER A 439 12.77 5.18 16.54
C SER A 439 11.35 5.67 16.26
N GLY A 440 10.35 5.19 17.00
CA GLY A 440 8.97 5.62 16.87
C GLY A 440 8.77 7.11 17.22
N ARG A 441 9.48 7.64 18.23
CA ARG A 441 9.44 9.08 18.53
C ARG A 441 9.99 9.92 17.38
N TRP A 442 11.07 9.49 16.74
CA TRP A 442 11.60 10.15 15.55
C TRP A 442 10.62 10.09 14.38
N THR A 443 9.97 8.93 14.17
CA THR A 443 8.93 8.77 13.13
C THR A 443 7.76 9.71 13.39
N LEU A 444 7.28 9.83 14.64
CA LEU A 444 6.21 10.77 14.99
C LEU A 444 6.63 12.24 14.82
N ALA A 445 7.88 12.59 15.13
CA ALA A 445 8.42 13.94 14.90
C ALA A 445 8.45 14.28 13.41
N LEU A 446 8.92 13.36 12.56
CA LEU A 446 8.88 13.51 11.10
C LEU A 446 7.45 13.63 10.59
N PHE A 447 6.54 12.82 11.10
CA PHE A 447 5.12 12.92 10.74
C PHE A 447 4.51 14.28 11.14
N ALA A 448 4.85 14.80 12.32
CA ALA A 448 4.40 16.13 12.73
C ALA A 448 4.89 17.23 11.75
N VAL A 449 6.13 17.12 11.26
CA VAL A 449 6.67 18.02 10.21
C VAL A 449 5.82 17.87 8.93
N VAL A 450 5.50 16.66 8.51
CA VAL A 450 4.65 16.40 7.33
C VAL A 450 3.27 17.06 7.50
N VAL A 451 2.64 16.92 8.67
CA VAL A 451 1.34 17.56 8.96
C VAL A 451 1.44 19.08 8.88
N VAL A 452 2.50 19.68 9.44
CA VAL A 452 2.74 21.12 9.35
C VAL A 452 2.91 21.56 7.89
N LEU A 453 3.67 20.82 7.09
CA LEU A 453 3.83 21.09 5.66
C LEU A 453 2.52 20.96 4.89
N MET A 454 1.68 19.96 5.21
CA MET A 454 0.35 19.81 4.61
C MET A 454 -0.57 20.99 4.97
N VAL A 455 -0.57 21.42 6.23
CA VAL A 455 -1.35 22.59 6.65
C VAL A 455 -0.87 23.86 5.93
N ALA A 456 0.45 24.10 5.90
CA ALA A 456 1.03 25.23 5.16
C ALA A 456 0.71 25.16 3.66
N GLY A 457 0.84 23.96 3.07
CA GLY A 457 0.48 23.68 1.67
C GLY A 457 -0.97 24.01 1.36
N TRP A 458 -1.91 23.63 2.25
CA TRP A 458 -3.32 24.00 2.09
C TRP A 458 -3.52 25.52 2.05
N TYR A 459 -2.94 26.25 3.00
CA TYR A 459 -3.07 27.72 3.01
C TYR A 459 -2.46 28.36 1.78
N TYR A 460 -1.39 27.79 1.22
CA TYR A 460 -0.76 28.26 -0.02
C TYR A 460 -1.63 28.01 -1.26
N VAL A 461 -2.32 26.86 -1.35
CA VAL A 461 -3.08 26.47 -2.56
C VAL A 461 -4.55 26.81 -2.51
N ARG A 462 -5.16 27.04 -1.34
CA ARG A 462 -6.61 27.18 -1.14
C ARG A 462 -7.30 28.21 -2.05
N GLY A 463 -6.58 29.23 -2.50
CA GLY A 463 -7.12 30.28 -3.38
C GLY A 463 -7.26 29.85 -4.85
N ARG A 464 -6.65 28.72 -5.23
CA ARG A 464 -6.70 28.18 -6.59
C ARG A 464 -7.34 26.78 -6.67
N VAL A 465 -7.58 26.14 -5.54
CA VAL A 465 -8.21 24.83 -5.45
C VAL A 465 -9.67 24.92 -5.91
N GLY A 466 -10.13 23.91 -6.64
CA GLY A 466 -11.45 23.87 -7.26
C GLY A 466 -11.53 24.56 -8.64
N ASN A 467 -10.53 25.36 -9.02
CA ASN A 467 -10.44 25.89 -10.37
C ASN A 467 -9.72 24.88 -11.27
N LEU A 468 -10.40 24.41 -12.30
CA LEU A 468 -9.79 23.56 -13.31
C LEU A 468 -8.63 24.30 -14.00
N THR A 469 -7.52 23.60 -14.23
CA THR A 469 -6.45 24.14 -15.08
C THR A 469 -6.91 24.17 -16.54
N ASP A 470 -6.27 25.02 -17.37
CA ASP A 470 -6.57 25.08 -18.80
C ASP A 470 -6.40 23.71 -19.49
N GLU A 471 -5.45 22.88 -19.02
CA GLU A 471 -5.24 21.50 -19.51
C GLU A 471 -6.41 20.58 -19.13
N ALA A 472 -6.97 20.72 -17.94
CA ALA A 472 -8.14 19.94 -17.52
C ALA A 472 -9.40 20.37 -18.30
N ALA A 473 -9.58 21.67 -18.48
CA ALA A 473 -10.69 22.21 -19.27
C ALA A 473 -10.62 21.77 -20.75
N ALA A 474 -9.44 21.79 -21.35
CA ALA A 474 -9.23 21.37 -22.74
C ALA A 474 -9.44 19.85 -22.92
N SER A 475 -9.01 19.02 -21.94
CA SER A 475 -9.20 17.57 -22.03
C SER A 475 -10.67 17.16 -21.88
N LEU A 476 -11.44 17.80 -21.01
CA LEU A 476 -12.88 17.56 -20.87
C LEU A 476 -13.65 17.97 -22.13
N GLN A 477 -13.31 19.11 -22.76
CA GLN A 477 -13.93 19.54 -24.03
C GLN A 477 -13.59 18.60 -25.19
N GLY A 478 -12.38 18.02 -25.20
CA GLY A 478 -11.98 17.03 -26.21
C GLY A 478 -12.75 15.71 -26.10
N GLU A 479 -13.10 15.27 -24.90
CA GLU A 479 -13.91 14.07 -24.66
C GLU A 479 -15.40 14.30 -25.03
N GLU A 480 -15.97 15.46 -24.74
CA GLU A 480 -17.34 15.81 -25.14
C GLU A 480 -17.51 15.85 -26.67
N THR A 481 -16.49 16.30 -27.40
CA THR A 481 -16.53 16.30 -28.88
C THR A 481 -16.40 14.92 -29.48
N LEU A 482 -15.73 13.96 -28.84
CA LEU A 482 -15.62 12.58 -29.30
C LEU A 482 -16.89 11.77 -29.01
N VAL A 483 -17.59 12.04 -27.91
CA VAL A 483 -18.87 11.38 -27.56
C VAL A 483 -20.06 11.93 -28.37
N ALA A 484 -19.99 13.17 -28.81
CA ALA A 484 -21.03 13.80 -29.64
C ALA A 484 -20.90 13.47 -31.15
N GLY A 485 -19.81 12.79 -31.55
CA GLY A 485 -19.52 12.41 -32.94
C GLY A 485 -19.78 10.94 -33.29
N ASP A 486 -20.20 10.11 -32.33
CA ASP A 486 -20.67 8.74 -32.51
C ASP A 486 -22.21 8.70 -32.33
#